data_ba724b31eee17641656903c9352cd476
#
_entry.id   ba724b31eee17641656903c9352cd476
#
_cell.length_a   1.000
_cell.length_b   1.000
_cell.length_c   1.000
_cell.angle_alpha   90.00
_cell.angle_beta   90.00
_cell.angle_gamma   90.00
#
_symmetry.space_group_name_H-M   'P 1'
#
loop_
_entity.id
_entity.type
_entity.pdbx_description
1 polymer ?
#
loop_
_entity_poly.entity_id
_entity_poly.type
_entity_poly.pdbx_seq_one_letter_code
_entity_poly.pdbx_strand_id
1 'polypeptide(L)'
;ICYLKEGKTVPQHKFITKQLIDKGWSEDKKYCLTDEQGKRFLLRVSPIEQYDRKKSEYELMSQVATLGVPMCKPLEFGTSDEGVYSIQTWIDGVDVEENVHNLTCEEQYSYGFEAGRILKEIHKIPAPKGIEDWEIYFNRKADRKIKMYEECPIKYENGQAFIDYINAHRYLLIGRPRTYQHGDYHIGNMMIGNDKQLYIIDFNRNDFGDPWEEFNRIVWCAQKAPL
;
A
#
# COMPACT_ATOMS: atom_id res chain seq x y z
N ILE A 1 16.37 8.95 -24.66
CA ILE A 1 17.57 8.35 -24.03
C ILE A 1 17.60 8.95 -22.63
N CYS A 2 17.17 8.17 -21.64
CA CYS A 2 17.20 8.61 -20.24
C CYS A 2 18.63 8.35 -19.75
N TYR A 3 19.47 9.39 -19.68
CA TYR A 3 20.76 9.31 -19.03
C TYR A 3 20.54 9.32 -17.51
N LEU A 4 20.62 8.15 -16.87
CA LEU A 4 21.06 8.06 -15.49
C LEU A 4 22.56 8.35 -15.52
N LYS A 5 23.04 9.36 -14.77
CA LYS A 5 24.47 9.67 -14.72
C LYS A 5 25.28 8.43 -14.39
N GLU A 6 26.42 8.30 -15.09
CA GLU A 6 27.38 7.23 -14.94
C GLU A 6 27.72 6.97 -13.46
N GLY A 7 27.46 5.75 -13.02
CA GLY A 7 27.92 5.26 -11.72
C GLY A 7 27.14 4.14 -11.09
N LYS A 8 25.85 3.92 -11.41
CA LYS A 8 25.07 2.77 -10.93
C LYS A 8 24.07 2.34 -12.01
N THR A 9 24.51 1.47 -12.85
CA THR A 9 23.67 0.77 -13.83
C THR A 9 22.76 -0.22 -13.11
N VAL A 10 21.46 -0.24 -13.48
CA VAL A 10 20.69 -1.50 -13.40
C VAL A 10 21.43 -2.47 -14.31
N PRO A 11 22.07 -3.52 -13.82
CA PRO A 11 23.04 -4.26 -14.61
C PRO A 11 22.47 -4.97 -15.84
N GLN A 12 21.17 -4.88 -16.14
CA GLN A 12 20.51 -5.72 -17.14
C GLN A 12 19.47 -5.04 -18.05
N HIS A 13 19.06 -3.78 -17.83
CA HIS A 13 18.00 -3.17 -18.64
C HIS A 13 18.39 -1.82 -19.21
N LYS A 14 18.38 -1.73 -20.54
CA LYS A 14 18.46 -0.47 -21.26
C LYS A 14 17.05 -0.07 -21.66
N PHE A 15 16.52 0.98 -21.03
CA PHE A 15 15.18 1.48 -21.31
C PHE A 15 15.15 2.30 -22.60
N ILE A 16 14.19 2.00 -23.48
CA ILE A 16 13.97 2.68 -24.75
C ILE A 16 12.78 3.62 -24.73
N THR A 17 11.84 3.44 -23.78
CA THR A 17 10.69 4.36 -23.60
C THR A 17 10.48 4.72 -22.13
N LYS A 18 9.97 5.93 -21.89
CA LYS A 18 9.49 6.43 -20.59
C LYS A 18 8.16 7.15 -20.82
N GLN A 19 7.04 6.54 -20.41
CA GLN A 19 5.70 7.07 -20.59
C GLN A 19 5.10 7.43 -19.23
N LEU A 20 4.61 8.68 -19.08
CA LEU A 20 3.96 9.14 -17.86
C LEU A 20 2.64 8.37 -17.62
N ILE A 21 2.41 7.99 -16.37
CA ILE A 21 1.15 7.40 -15.89
C ILE A 21 0.45 8.48 -15.06
N ASP A 22 -0.59 9.05 -15.62
CA ASP A 22 -1.43 10.05 -14.96
C ASP A 22 -2.60 9.36 -14.23
N LYS A 23 -2.27 8.55 -13.21
CA LYS A 23 -3.25 7.81 -12.40
C LYS A 23 -2.82 7.77 -10.93
N GLY A 24 -3.80 7.99 -10.04
CA GLY A 24 -3.65 7.87 -8.57
C GLY A 24 -3.38 9.23 -7.88
N TRP A 25 -3.42 9.20 -6.56
CA TRP A 25 -3.41 10.39 -5.68
C TRP A 25 -2.05 10.68 -5.03
N SER A 26 -1.00 9.89 -5.35
CA SER A 26 0.32 10.11 -4.78
C SER A 26 1.02 11.29 -5.45
N GLU A 27 1.85 12.01 -4.68
CA GLU A 27 2.72 13.08 -5.21
C GLU A 27 3.86 12.53 -6.09
N ASP A 28 4.07 11.22 -6.09
CA ASP A 28 5.10 10.57 -6.91
C ASP A 28 4.73 10.66 -8.39
N LYS A 29 5.66 11.07 -9.23
CA LYS A 29 5.54 10.89 -10.67
C LYS A 29 5.77 9.41 -10.99
N LYS A 30 4.83 8.82 -11.72
CA LYS A 30 4.87 7.40 -12.12
C LYS A 30 5.09 7.30 -13.62
N TYR A 31 5.93 6.36 -14.04
CA TYR A 31 6.19 6.12 -15.46
C TYR A 31 6.22 4.62 -15.76
N CYS A 32 5.68 4.26 -16.91
CA CYS A 32 5.93 2.97 -17.53
C CYS A 32 7.24 3.07 -18.33
N LEU A 33 8.23 2.29 -17.97
CA LEU A 33 9.46 2.09 -18.73
C LEU A 33 9.33 0.82 -19.57
N THR A 34 9.91 0.84 -20.80
CA THR A 34 10.03 -0.37 -21.61
C THR A 34 11.48 -0.56 -22.01
N ASP A 35 12.02 -1.77 -21.87
CA ASP A 35 13.37 -2.11 -22.29
C ASP A 35 13.45 -2.54 -23.76
N GLU A 36 14.65 -2.82 -24.26
CA GLU A 36 14.90 -3.26 -25.65
C GLU A 36 14.23 -4.61 -26.00
N GLN A 37 13.86 -5.39 -24.99
CA GLN A 37 13.14 -6.67 -25.16
C GLN A 37 11.61 -6.48 -25.11
N GLY A 38 11.11 -5.27 -24.93
CA GLY A 38 9.70 -4.97 -24.78
C GLY A 38 9.14 -5.23 -23.38
N LYS A 39 9.99 -5.55 -22.39
CA LYS A 39 9.59 -5.76 -21.00
C LYS A 39 9.30 -4.43 -20.32
N ARG A 40 8.19 -4.39 -19.57
CA ARG A 40 7.73 -3.19 -18.88
C ARG A 40 8.14 -3.17 -17.40
N PHE A 41 8.30 -1.94 -16.88
CA PHE A 41 8.66 -1.67 -15.49
C PHE A 41 7.93 -0.42 -15.01
N LEU A 42 7.67 -0.34 -13.71
CA LEU A 42 7.15 0.85 -13.06
C LEU A 42 8.32 1.64 -12.46
N LEU A 43 8.50 2.88 -12.93
CA LEU A 43 9.38 3.86 -12.30
C LEU A 43 8.53 4.81 -11.46
N ARG A 44 8.92 5.01 -10.20
CA ARG A 44 8.38 6.07 -9.33
C ARG A 44 9.48 7.07 -9.03
N VAL A 45 9.18 8.35 -9.13
CA VAL A 45 10.11 9.46 -8.84
C VAL A 45 9.46 10.39 -7.84
N SER A 46 10.16 10.70 -6.76
CA SER A 46 9.72 11.58 -5.68
C SER A 46 10.76 12.69 -5.44
N PRO A 47 10.39 13.82 -4.81
CA PRO A 47 11.34 14.85 -4.42
C PRO A 47 12.49 14.29 -3.57
N ILE A 48 13.70 14.86 -3.74
CA ILE A 48 14.92 14.36 -3.06
C ILE A 48 14.81 14.45 -1.53
N GLU A 49 14.03 15.39 -1.01
CA GLU A 49 13.77 15.59 0.41
C GLU A 49 13.07 14.39 1.05
N GLN A 50 12.44 13.52 0.24
CA GLN A 50 11.79 12.30 0.70
C GLN A 50 12.71 11.07 0.69
N TYR A 51 14.01 11.23 0.47
CA TYR A 51 14.96 10.12 0.30
C TYR A 51 14.86 9.07 1.42
N ASP A 52 14.96 9.48 2.70
CA ASP A 52 14.97 8.54 3.83
C ASP A 52 13.65 7.79 3.95
N ARG A 53 12.52 8.48 3.75
CA ARG A 53 11.19 7.88 3.73
C ARG A 53 11.07 6.86 2.60
N LYS A 54 11.44 7.24 1.38
CA LYS A 54 11.35 6.36 0.19
C LYS A 54 12.30 5.17 0.27
N LYS A 55 13.44 5.35 0.90
CA LYS A 55 14.37 4.26 1.20
C LYS A 55 13.75 3.24 2.15
N SER A 56 13.15 3.71 3.24
CA SER A 56 12.44 2.84 4.19
C SER A 56 11.27 2.11 3.53
N GLU A 57 10.44 2.80 2.73
CA GLU A 57 9.35 2.20 1.95
C GLU A 57 9.89 1.08 1.03
N TYR A 58 10.99 1.31 0.32
CA TYR A 58 11.62 0.34 -0.57
C TYR A 58 12.17 -0.88 0.18
N GLU A 59 12.83 -0.67 1.32
CA GLU A 59 13.39 -1.74 2.16
C GLU A 59 12.28 -2.63 2.73
N LEU A 60 11.19 -2.04 3.23
CA LEU A 60 10.03 -2.78 3.74
C LEU A 60 9.32 -3.55 2.62
N MET A 61 9.11 -2.91 1.46
CA MET A 61 8.54 -3.58 0.29
C MET A 61 9.41 -4.76 -0.18
N SER A 62 10.74 -4.63 -0.06
CA SER A 62 11.68 -5.72 -0.35
C SER A 62 11.52 -6.90 0.62
N GLN A 63 11.24 -6.63 1.90
CA GLN A 63 10.93 -7.67 2.87
C GLN A 63 9.62 -8.40 2.52
N VAL A 64 8.56 -7.65 2.15
CA VAL A 64 7.29 -8.26 1.69
C VAL A 64 7.53 -9.17 0.49
N ALA A 65 8.35 -8.73 -0.47
CA ALA A 65 8.66 -9.53 -1.66
C ALA A 65 9.32 -10.88 -1.34
N THR A 66 10.09 -10.98 -0.23
CA THR A 66 10.70 -12.24 0.22
C THR A 66 9.69 -13.27 0.72
N LEU A 67 8.48 -12.84 1.10
CA LEU A 67 7.40 -13.74 1.52
C LEU A 67 6.69 -14.44 0.35
N GLY A 68 7.08 -14.13 -0.88
CA GLY A 68 6.43 -14.67 -2.08
C GLY A 68 5.05 -14.03 -2.36
N VAL A 69 4.74 -12.88 -1.77
CA VAL A 69 3.51 -12.13 -2.03
C VAL A 69 3.47 -11.68 -3.49
N PRO A 70 2.37 -11.92 -4.21
CA PRO A 70 2.17 -11.39 -5.57
C PRO A 70 2.05 -9.86 -5.52
N MET A 71 3.04 -9.15 -6.08
CA MET A 71 3.14 -7.70 -6.01
C MET A 71 4.04 -7.13 -7.11
N CYS A 72 4.02 -5.82 -7.30
CA CYS A 72 5.10 -5.12 -7.99
C CYS A 72 6.38 -5.28 -7.16
N LYS A 73 7.32 -6.13 -7.61
CA LYS A 73 8.56 -6.40 -6.87
C LYS A 73 9.54 -5.24 -7.02
N PRO A 74 10.15 -4.76 -5.93
CA PRO A 74 11.20 -3.76 -6.00
C PRO A 74 12.44 -4.35 -6.68
N LEU A 75 13.04 -3.59 -7.60
CA LEU A 75 14.21 -4.00 -8.38
C LEU A 75 15.40 -3.10 -8.11
N GLU A 76 15.18 -1.79 -8.02
CA GLU A 76 16.23 -0.80 -7.85
C GLU A 76 15.72 0.40 -7.06
N PHE A 77 16.60 1.00 -6.29
CA PHE A 77 16.40 2.27 -5.59
C PHE A 77 17.63 3.15 -5.75
N GLY A 78 17.43 4.45 -5.99
CA GLY A 78 18.55 5.37 -6.18
C GLY A 78 18.12 6.82 -6.27
N THR A 79 19.06 7.66 -6.68
CA THR A 79 18.86 9.09 -6.91
C THR A 79 19.21 9.46 -8.34
N SER A 80 18.53 10.46 -8.88
CA SER A 80 18.78 11.07 -10.19
C SER A 80 18.66 12.59 -10.10
N ASP A 81 18.85 13.29 -11.22
CA ASP A 81 18.61 14.74 -11.28
C ASP A 81 17.13 15.10 -11.10
N GLU A 82 16.20 14.14 -11.27
CA GLU A 82 14.76 14.31 -11.04
C GLU A 82 14.34 14.07 -9.57
N GLY A 83 15.22 13.54 -8.71
CA GLY A 83 14.97 13.23 -7.30
C GLY A 83 15.34 11.80 -6.92
N VAL A 84 14.66 11.26 -5.90
CA VAL A 84 14.80 9.85 -5.49
C VAL A 84 13.86 8.99 -6.34
N TYR A 85 14.35 7.82 -6.76
CA TYR A 85 13.56 6.92 -7.57
C TYR A 85 13.55 5.47 -7.07
N SER A 86 12.50 4.74 -7.44
CA SER A 86 12.46 3.27 -7.36
C SER A 86 11.95 2.68 -8.67
N ILE A 87 12.53 1.54 -9.07
CA ILE A 87 12.08 0.73 -10.20
C ILE A 87 11.50 -0.56 -9.66
N GLN A 88 10.33 -0.95 -10.18
CA GLN A 88 9.58 -2.13 -9.78
C GLN A 88 9.18 -2.93 -11.01
N THR A 89 8.85 -4.21 -10.84
CA THR A 89 8.25 -5.01 -11.91
C THR A 89 6.91 -4.41 -12.31
N TRP A 90 6.57 -4.52 -13.60
CA TRP A 90 5.25 -4.20 -14.12
C TRP A 90 4.29 -5.38 -13.95
N ILE A 91 3.03 -5.11 -13.70
CA ILE A 91 1.95 -6.11 -13.70
C ILE A 91 1.10 -5.88 -14.95
N ASP A 92 1.03 -6.90 -15.80
CA ASP A 92 0.14 -6.92 -16.95
C ASP A 92 -1.23 -7.48 -16.51
N GLY A 93 -2.23 -6.61 -16.41
CA GLY A 93 -3.52 -6.99 -15.89
C GLY A 93 -4.51 -5.83 -15.85
N VAL A 94 -5.56 -6.00 -15.10
CA VAL A 94 -6.65 -5.03 -14.90
C VAL A 94 -6.82 -4.67 -13.44
N ASP A 95 -7.22 -3.44 -13.16
CA ASP A 95 -7.55 -2.99 -11.81
C ASP A 95 -8.79 -3.72 -11.30
N VAL A 96 -8.75 -4.23 -10.06
CA VAL A 96 -9.90 -4.93 -9.47
C VAL A 96 -11.07 -3.98 -9.29
N GLU A 97 -10.85 -2.77 -8.78
CA GLU A 97 -11.92 -1.80 -8.54
C GLU A 97 -12.72 -1.45 -9.81
N GLU A 98 -12.02 -1.33 -10.93
CA GLU A 98 -12.65 -1.01 -12.22
C GLU A 98 -13.37 -2.22 -12.85
N ASN A 99 -12.97 -3.45 -12.49
CA ASN A 99 -13.42 -4.66 -13.15
C ASN A 99 -14.22 -5.63 -12.27
N VAL A 100 -14.35 -5.38 -10.97
CA VAL A 100 -15.01 -6.29 -10.03
C VAL A 100 -16.45 -6.60 -10.43
N HIS A 101 -17.17 -5.65 -11.01
CA HIS A 101 -18.55 -5.82 -11.49
C HIS A 101 -18.68 -6.76 -12.70
N ASN A 102 -17.56 -7.05 -13.39
CA ASN A 102 -17.52 -8.01 -14.50
C ASN A 102 -17.23 -9.44 -14.04
N LEU A 103 -16.88 -9.63 -12.76
CA LEU A 103 -16.58 -10.91 -12.17
C LEU A 103 -17.88 -11.59 -11.70
N THR A 104 -17.94 -12.90 -11.82
CA THR A 104 -18.99 -13.69 -11.17
C THR A 104 -18.87 -13.63 -9.64
N CYS A 105 -19.95 -13.95 -8.93
CA CYS A 105 -19.94 -14.03 -7.46
C CYS A 105 -18.86 -14.97 -6.93
N GLU A 106 -18.67 -16.11 -7.60
CA GLU A 106 -17.66 -17.10 -7.24
C GLU A 106 -16.23 -16.57 -7.43
N GLU A 107 -15.99 -15.82 -8.51
CA GLU A 107 -14.69 -15.19 -8.75
C GLU A 107 -14.42 -14.07 -7.73
N GLN A 108 -15.43 -13.23 -7.42
CA GLN A 108 -15.30 -12.18 -6.39
C GLN A 108 -14.96 -12.80 -5.04
N TYR A 109 -15.68 -13.87 -4.64
CA TYR A 109 -15.41 -14.60 -3.40
C TYR A 109 -13.98 -15.18 -3.40
N SER A 110 -13.58 -15.82 -4.49
CA SER A 110 -12.26 -16.43 -4.63
C SER A 110 -11.13 -15.40 -4.50
N TYR A 111 -11.26 -14.25 -5.17
CA TYR A 111 -10.27 -13.16 -5.06
C TYR A 111 -10.30 -12.51 -3.68
N GLY A 112 -11.46 -12.37 -3.03
CA GLY A 112 -11.57 -11.88 -1.66
C GLY A 112 -10.87 -12.80 -0.66
N PHE A 113 -11.06 -14.13 -0.81
CA PHE A 113 -10.36 -15.12 0.00
C PHE A 113 -8.84 -15.06 -0.21
N GLU A 114 -8.40 -14.95 -1.47
CA GLU A 114 -6.98 -14.83 -1.80
C GLU A 114 -6.39 -13.53 -1.25
N ALA A 115 -7.11 -12.40 -1.32
CA ALA A 115 -6.70 -11.15 -0.70
C ALA A 115 -6.47 -11.33 0.82
N GLY A 116 -7.39 -11.99 1.51
CA GLY A 116 -7.23 -12.29 2.94
C GLY A 116 -6.01 -13.17 3.23
N ARG A 117 -5.75 -14.17 2.38
CA ARG A 117 -4.58 -15.05 2.48
C ARG A 117 -3.27 -14.27 2.28
N ILE A 118 -3.22 -13.40 1.28
CA ILE A 118 -2.06 -12.53 1.02
C ILE A 118 -1.81 -11.59 2.20
N LEU A 119 -2.86 -10.95 2.72
CA LEU A 119 -2.74 -10.05 3.87
C LEU A 119 -2.19 -10.76 5.10
N LYS A 120 -2.63 -12.00 5.34
CA LYS A 120 -2.10 -12.84 6.42
C LYS A 120 -0.59 -13.12 6.26
N GLU A 121 -0.10 -13.30 5.03
CA GLU A 121 1.34 -13.43 4.76
C GLU A 121 2.09 -12.13 5.05
N ILE A 122 1.56 -10.98 4.61
CA ILE A 122 2.13 -9.65 4.88
C ILE A 122 2.27 -9.41 6.39
N HIS A 123 1.26 -9.76 7.18
CA HIS A 123 1.26 -9.61 8.63
C HIS A 123 2.27 -10.52 9.37
N LYS A 124 2.99 -11.42 8.68
CA LYS A 124 4.10 -12.18 9.30
C LYS A 124 5.34 -11.35 9.58
N ILE A 125 5.47 -10.18 8.98
CA ILE A 125 6.57 -9.25 9.27
C ILE A 125 6.28 -8.58 10.62
N PRO A 126 7.07 -8.89 11.68
CA PRO A 126 6.84 -8.32 12.98
C PRO A 126 7.23 -6.85 13.02
N ALA A 127 6.63 -6.08 13.90
CA ALA A 127 7.09 -4.74 14.20
C ALA A 127 8.53 -4.74 14.74
N PRO A 128 9.31 -3.66 14.50
CA PRO A 128 10.66 -3.51 15.06
C PRO A 128 10.66 -3.63 16.58
N LYS A 129 11.75 -4.20 17.13
CA LYS A 129 11.91 -4.30 18.59
C LYS A 129 11.92 -2.90 19.22
N GLY A 130 11.22 -2.77 20.35
CA GLY A 130 11.17 -1.50 21.10
C GLY A 130 10.15 -0.50 20.55
N ILE A 131 9.34 -0.88 19.55
CA ILE A 131 8.20 -0.06 19.16
C ILE A 131 7.20 0.04 20.32
N GLU A 132 6.57 1.21 20.47
CA GLU A 132 5.54 1.45 21.48
C GLU A 132 4.38 0.44 21.37
N ASP A 133 3.81 0.01 22.49
CA ASP A 133 2.66 -0.89 22.51
C ASP A 133 1.47 -0.30 21.76
N TRP A 134 0.72 -1.17 21.06
CA TRP A 134 -0.43 -0.74 20.25
C TRP A 134 -1.47 0.02 21.05
N GLU A 135 -1.76 -0.42 22.27
CA GLU A 135 -2.70 0.24 23.17
C GLU A 135 -2.31 1.71 23.41
N ILE A 136 -1.06 1.97 23.73
CA ILE A 136 -0.56 3.33 24.01
C ILE A 136 -0.62 4.17 22.73
N TYR A 137 -0.09 3.64 21.63
CA TYR A 137 -0.08 4.32 20.34
C TYR A 137 -1.49 4.69 19.87
N PHE A 138 -2.40 3.71 19.87
CA PHE A 138 -3.74 3.90 19.30
C PHE A 138 -4.63 4.77 20.19
N ASN A 139 -4.52 4.66 21.52
CA ASN A 139 -5.21 5.56 22.45
C ASN A 139 -4.80 7.03 22.21
N ARG A 140 -3.51 7.30 22.07
CA ARG A 140 -3.03 8.65 21.75
C ARG A 140 -3.55 9.15 20.38
N LYS A 141 -3.61 8.27 19.38
CA LYS A 141 -4.19 8.56 18.06
C LYS A 141 -5.69 8.88 18.18
N ALA A 142 -6.43 8.09 18.95
CA ALA A 142 -7.86 8.28 19.20
C ALA A 142 -8.13 9.60 19.94
N ASP A 143 -7.42 9.87 21.03
CA ASP A 143 -7.57 11.11 21.81
C ASP A 143 -7.33 12.36 20.96
N ARG A 144 -6.28 12.34 20.13
CA ARG A 144 -6.02 13.43 19.19
C ARG A 144 -7.18 13.63 18.20
N LYS A 145 -7.75 12.53 17.67
CA LYS A 145 -8.87 12.62 16.72
C LYS A 145 -10.16 13.08 17.39
N ILE A 146 -10.43 12.63 18.61
CA ILE A 146 -11.57 13.10 19.41
C ILE A 146 -11.44 14.60 19.67
N LYS A 147 -10.28 15.07 20.14
CA LYS A 147 -10.03 16.49 20.35
C LYS A 147 -10.23 17.33 19.08
N MET A 148 -9.68 16.87 17.93
CA MET A 148 -9.90 17.56 16.66
C MET A 148 -11.39 17.64 16.28
N TYR A 149 -12.17 16.59 16.57
CA TYR A 149 -13.62 16.60 16.35
C TYR A 149 -14.32 17.56 17.31
N GLU A 150 -13.93 17.59 18.59
CA GLU A 150 -14.49 18.52 19.60
C GLU A 150 -14.22 19.99 19.26
N GLU A 151 -13.08 20.29 18.65
CA GLU A 151 -12.71 21.62 18.19
C GLU A 151 -13.32 21.99 16.82
N CYS A 152 -13.81 21.00 16.05
CA CYS A 152 -14.41 21.23 14.75
C CYS A 152 -15.76 21.94 14.87
N PRO A 153 -16.03 23.04 14.12
CA PRO A 153 -17.33 23.71 14.14
C PRO A 153 -18.47 22.87 13.55
N ILE A 154 -18.15 21.90 12.70
CA ILE A 154 -19.13 20.98 12.09
C ILE A 154 -19.22 19.74 12.97
N LYS A 155 -20.43 19.44 13.44
CA LYS A 155 -20.72 18.27 14.27
C LYS A 155 -21.59 17.26 13.52
N TYR A 156 -21.32 16.00 13.78
CA TYR A 156 -22.18 14.92 13.33
C TYR A 156 -23.34 14.74 14.29
N GLU A 157 -24.55 14.46 13.81
CA GLU A 157 -25.77 14.36 14.64
C GLU A 157 -25.59 13.45 15.86
N ASN A 158 -24.95 12.29 15.67
CA ASN A 158 -24.69 11.32 16.74
C ASN A 158 -23.21 11.24 17.12
N GLY A 159 -22.43 12.31 16.93
CA GLY A 159 -20.99 12.30 17.13
C GLY A 159 -20.55 11.89 18.53
N GLN A 160 -21.30 12.27 19.57
CA GLN A 160 -21.01 11.89 20.94
C GLN A 160 -21.11 10.38 21.15
N ALA A 161 -22.10 9.72 20.56
CA ALA A 161 -22.26 8.27 20.68
C ALA A 161 -21.04 7.49 20.13
N PHE A 162 -20.38 7.99 19.07
CA PHE A 162 -19.14 7.40 18.58
C PHE A 162 -17.99 7.57 19.58
N ILE A 163 -17.87 8.76 20.20
CA ILE A 163 -16.83 9.02 21.22
C ILE A 163 -17.05 8.09 22.44
N ASP A 164 -18.28 7.99 22.91
CA ASP A 164 -18.66 7.12 24.04
C ASP A 164 -18.37 5.66 23.74
N TYR A 165 -18.70 5.21 22.51
CA TYR A 165 -18.38 3.86 22.05
C TYR A 165 -16.87 3.60 22.04
N ILE A 166 -16.07 4.51 21.47
CA ILE A 166 -14.60 4.38 21.45
C ILE A 166 -14.06 4.28 22.87
N ASN A 167 -14.51 5.17 23.77
CA ASN A 167 -14.04 5.19 25.16
C ASN A 167 -14.44 3.91 25.92
N ALA A 168 -15.64 3.41 25.72
CA ALA A 168 -16.11 2.17 26.36
C ALA A 168 -15.36 0.91 25.89
N HIS A 169 -14.75 0.95 24.69
CA HIS A 169 -14.12 -0.23 24.08
C HIS A 169 -12.59 -0.17 24.01
N ARG A 170 -11.95 0.81 24.66
CA ARG A 170 -10.47 0.93 24.66
C ARG A 170 -9.77 -0.32 25.21
N TYR A 171 -10.41 -1.09 26.05
CA TYR A 171 -9.87 -2.36 26.57
C TYR A 171 -9.57 -3.39 25.47
N LEU A 172 -10.20 -3.30 24.30
CA LEU A 172 -9.94 -4.17 23.15
C LEU A 172 -8.55 -3.96 22.53
N LEU A 173 -7.86 -2.87 22.87
CA LEU A 173 -6.52 -2.57 22.39
C LEU A 173 -5.43 -3.26 23.22
N ILE A 174 -5.77 -3.77 24.42
CA ILE A 174 -4.80 -4.34 25.36
C ILE A 174 -4.18 -5.62 24.77
N GLY A 175 -2.85 -5.69 24.78
CA GLY A 175 -2.11 -6.87 24.35
C GLY A 175 -2.22 -7.18 22.85
N ARG A 176 -2.73 -6.25 22.04
CA ARG A 176 -2.79 -6.45 20.59
C ARG A 176 -1.40 -6.42 19.96
N PRO A 177 -1.11 -7.34 19.04
CA PRO A 177 0.18 -7.37 18.35
C PRO A 177 0.32 -6.20 17.39
N ARG A 178 1.58 -5.84 17.10
CA ARG A 178 1.91 -4.96 15.98
C ARG A 178 2.69 -5.73 14.93
N THR A 179 2.22 -5.65 13.70
CA THR A 179 2.85 -6.25 12.52
C THR A 179 2.92 -5.21 11.42
N TYR A 180 3.71 -5.50 10.39
CA TYR A 180 3.69 -4.70 9.18
C TYR A 180 2.28 -4.66 8.59
N GLN A 181 1.84 -3.48 8.19
CA GLN A 181 0.58 -3.23 7.51
C GLN A 181 0.85 -2.65 6.12
N HIS A 182 0.03 -3.03 5.15
CA HIS A 182 -0.01 -2.35 3.86
C HIS A 182 -0.46 -0.89 4.01
N GLY A 183 -1.36 -0.63 4.97
CA GLY A 183 -1.85 0.69 5.35
C GLY A 183 -2.94 1.27 4.45
N ASP A 184 -3.22 0.62 3.31
CA ASP A 184 -4.29 1.02 2.37
C ASP A 184 -4.83 -0.20 1.62
N TYR A 185 -5.17 -1.28 2.35
CA TYR A 185 -5.56 -2.55 1.79
C TYR A 185 -7.02 -2.55 1.33
N HIS A 186 -7.26 -2.32 0.06
CA HIS A 186 -8.57 -2.33 -0.57
C HIS A 186 -8.48 -2.63 -2.08
N ILE A 187 -9.61 -2.92 -2.71
CA ILE A 187 -9.67 -3.35 -4.13
C ILE A 187 -9.10 -2.34 -5.12
N GLY A 188 -9.02 -1.05 -4.78
CA GLY A 188 -8.34 -0.02 -5.60
C GLY A 188 -6.81 -0.14 -5.60
N ASN A 189 -6.24 -0.95 -4.70
CA ASN A 189 -4.82 -1.27 -4.63
C ASN A 189 -4.57 -2.75 -4.96
N MET A 190 -5.43 -3.34 -5.81
CA MET A 190 -5.33 -4.72 -6.27
C MET A 190 -5.47 -4.79 -7.79
N MET A 191 -4.75 -5.72 -8.40
CA MET A 191 -4.82 -6.01 -9.82
C MET A 191 -5.02 -7.51 -10.06
N ILE A 192 -5.80 -7.87 -11.07
CA ILE A 192 -5.86 -9.24 -11.60
C ILE A 192 -4.93 -9.28 -12.81
N GLY A 193 -3.85 -10.07 -12.69
CA GLY A 193 -2.91 -10.27 -13.78
C GLY A 193 -3.51 -11.04 -14.94
N ASN A 194 -2.87 -10.97 -16.13
CA ASN A 194 -3.26 -11.78 -17.28
C ASN A 194 -3.14 -13.30 -17.01
N ASP A 195 -2.36 -13.68 -16.00
CA ASP A 195 -2.25 -15.03 -15.44
C ASP A 195 -3.37 -15.39 -14.46
N LYS A 196 -4.36 -14.50 -14.27
CA LYS A 196 -5.46 -14.61 -13.33
C LYS A 196 -5.04 -14.63 -11.84
N GLN A 197 -3.80 -14.27 -11.52
CA GLN A 197 -3.34 -14.11 -10.14
C GLN A 197 -3.75 -12.73 -9.60
N LEU A 198 -4.11 -12.65 -8.31
CA LEU A 198 -4.33 -11.40 -7.61
C LEU A 198 -2.98 -10.82 -7.19
N TYR A 199 -2.74 -9.57 -7.52
CA TYR A 199 -1.56 -8.80 -7.14
C TYR A 199 -1.93 -7.62 -6.25
N ILE A 200 -1.11 -7.37 -5.24
CA ILE A 200 -1.23 -6.19 -4.37
C ILE A 200 -0.25 -5.13 -4.83
N ILE A 201 -0.71 -3.88 -4.90
CA ILE A 201 0.07 -2.73 -5.34
C ILE A 201 0.01 -1.59 -4.31
N ASP A 202 0.89 -0.61 -4.45
CA ASP A 202 0.89 0.67 -3.73
C ASP A 202 1.16 0.56 -2.21
N PHE A 203 2.32 0.00 -1.85
CA PHE A 203 2.81 -0.17 -0.47
C PHE A 203 3.33 1.12 0.19
N ASN A 204 2.97 2.31 -0.29
CA ASN A 204 3.53 3.59 0.15
C ASN A 204 2.90 4.15 1.45
N ARG A 205 1.82 3.54 1.95
CA ARG A 205 1.16 3.90 3.23
C ARG A 205 1.44 2.91 4.35
N ASN A 206 2.47 2.09 4.17
CA ASN A 206 2.83 1.09 5.15
C ASN A 206 3.09 1.68 6.54
N ASP A 207 2.76 0.93 7.57
CA ASP A 207 2.99 1.24 8.98
C ASP A 207 3.17 -0.08 9.76
N PHE A 208 3.40 0.02 11.05
CA PHE A 208 3.32 -1.11 11.97
C PHE A 208 2.15 -0.92 12.93
N GLY A 209 1.14 -1.76 12.82
CA GLY A 209 -0.09 -1.66 13.60
C GLY A 209 -0.74 -3.01 13.86
N ASP A 210 -1.91 -2.96 14.50
CA ASP A 210 -2.72 -4.15 14.72
C ASP A 210 -3.25 -4.68 13.38
N PRO A 211 -3.06 -5.97 13.05
CA PRO A 211 -3.61 -6.58 11.84
C PRO A 211 -5.09 -6.31 11.59
N TRP A 212 -5.89 -6.11 12.63
CA TRP A 212 -7.31 -5.80 12.48
C TRP A 212 -7.57 -4.38 11.95
N GLU A 213 -6.64 -3.44 12.10
CA GLU A 213 -6.82 -2.09 11.57
C GLU A 213 -6.89 -2.06 10.03
N GLU A 214 -6.26 -3.01 9.34
CA GLU A 214 -6.32 -3.12 7.88
C GLU A 214 -7.74 -3.36 7.34
N PHE A 215 -8.63 -3.93 8.14
CA PHE A 215 -10.02 -4.16 7.74
C PHE A 215 -10.90 -2.90 7.76
N ASN A 216 -10.37 -1.74 8.14
CA ASN A 216 -11.12 -0.48 8.15
C ASN A 216 -11.61 -0.07 6.74
N ARG A 217 -10.99 -0.61 5.67
CA ARG A 217 -11.32 -0.35 4.27
C ARG A 217 -12.35 -1.33 3.68
N ILE A 218 -12.70 -2.39 4.41
CA ILE A 218 -13.58 -3.46 3.88
C ILE A 218 -14.97 -2.94 3.52
N VAL A 219 -15.46 -1.92 4.21
CA VAL A 219 -16.75 -1.28 3.92
C VAL A 219 -16.79 -0.72 2.50
N TRP A 220 -15.69 -0.13 2.04
CA TRP A 220 -15.59 0.40 0.67
C TRP A 220 -15.54 -0.72 -0.36
N CYS A 221 -14.81 -1.80 -0.05
CA CYS A 221 -14.79 -2.98 -0.90
C CYS A 221 -16.20 -3.57 -1.04
N ALA A 222 -16.92 -3.70 0.07
CA ALA A 222 -18.29 -4.25 0.09
C ALA A 222 -19.31 -3.38 -0.67
N GLN A 223 -19.08 -2.08 -0.79
CA GLN A 223 -19.94 -1.21 -1.62
C GLN A 223 -19.74 -1.44 -3.12
N LYS A 224 -18.55 -1.85 -3.53
CA LYS A 224 -18.19 -2.08 -4.94
C LYS A 224 -18.41 -3.53 -5.36
N ALA A 225 -18.24 -4.46 -4.43
CA ALA A 225 -18.39 -5.90 -4.61
C ALA A 225 -19.33 -6.44 -3.52
N PRO A 226 -20.63 -6.30 -3.67
CA PRO A 226 -21.61 -6.62 -2.62
C PRO A 226 -21.92 -8.14 -2.57
N LEU A 227 -20.94 -8.93 -2.24
CA LEU A 227 -21.13 -10.35 -1.93
C LEU A 227 -21.27 -10.58 -0.45
#